data_868161d5e4d0fea6f16db2b29632e753
#
_entry.id   868161d5e4d0fea6f16db2b29632e753
#
_cell.length_a   1.000
_cell.length_b   1.000
_cell.length_c   1.000
_cell.angle_alpha   90.00
_cell.angle_beta   90.00
_cell.angle_gamma   90.00
#
_symmetry.space_group_name_H-M   'P 1'
#
loop_
_entity.id
_entity.type
_entity.pdbx_description
1 polymer ?
#
loop_
_entity_poly.entity_id
_entity_poly.type
_entity_poly.pdbx_seq_one_letter_code
_entity_poly.pdbx_strand_id
1 'polypeptide(L)'
;MRVFLGITGASGAPYAARLLETLAAAECEVGVCASAAGVEVLATELYGDARLPRDEVLARFTERAGEAVTVYDPHDYSAPYASGSAQVDGYVVCPCSMATAGTIAGGGEANLVHRAAGVALKEGRRLVLVPRETPLSTIHLENLLRLRQAGAVILFAAPGFYHGAESIDDLVDFLVARCLAQLGIDQSLVREWGT
;
A
#
# COMPACT_ATOMS: atom_id res chain seq x y z
N MET A 1 13.29 6.84 7.42
CA MET A 1 12.04 7.47 6.91
C MET A 1 10.86 6.91 7.65
N ARG A 2 9.77 7.69 7.81
CA ARG A 2 8.51 7.20 8.37
C ARG A 2 7.48 7.02 7.24
N VAL A 3 6.97 5.80 7.08
CA VAL A 3 6.06 5.44 5.98
C VAL A 3 4.78 4.83 6.53
N PHE A 4 3.64 5.18 5.95
CA PHE A 4 2.36 4.54 6.21
C PHE A 4 2.04 3.52 5.12
N LEU A 5 1.70 2.30 5.51
CA LEU A 5 1.23 1.23 4.62
C LEU A 5 -0.23 0.87 4.96
N GLY A 6 -1.14 1.30 4.12
CA GLY A 6 -2.56 0.93 4.15
C GLY A 6 -2.80 -0.32 3.29
N ILE A 7 -3.59 -1.27 3.80
CA ILE A 7 -3.92 -2.52 3.11
C ILE A 7 -5.43 -2.65 3.00
N THR A 8 -5.95 -2.82 1.79
CA THR A 8 -7.40 -2.86 1.56
C THR A 8 -7.82 -4.07 0.73
N GLY A 9 -9.13 -4.25 0.53
CA GLY A 9 -9.74 -5.46 -0.03
C GLY A 9 -9.60 -5.64 -1.54
N ALA A 10 -8.41 -5.46 -2.07
CA ALA A 10 -8.08 -5.87 -3.44
C ALA A 10 -7.06 -7.00 -3.41
N SER A 11 -7.09 -7.92 -4.38
CA SER A 11 -6.06 -8.94 -4.52
C SER A 11 -4.69 -8.29 -4.75
N GLY A 12 -3.65 -8.82 -4.12
CA GLY A 12 -2.29 -8.27 -4.19
C GLY A 12 -1.57 -8.29 -2.85
N ALA A 13 -1.93 -9.19 -1.93
CA ALA A 13 -1.23 -9.38 -0.65
C ALA A 13 0.28 -9.66 -0.82
N PRO A 14 0.76 -10.39 -1.83
CA PRO A 14 2.19 -10.56 -2.06
C PRO A 14 2.93 -9.23 -2.26
N TYR A 15 2.32 -8.25 -2.95
CA TYR A 15 2.91 -6.91 -3.10
C TYR A 15 3.05 -6.20 -1.75
N ALA A 16 2.01 -6.28 -0.90
CA ALA A 16 2.04 -5.67 0.44
C ALA A 16 3.11 -6.31 1.33
N ALA A 17 3.21 -7.64 1.30
CA ALA A 17 4.19 -8.39 2.08
C ALA A 17 5.62 -8.03 1.67
N ARG A 18 5.90 -8.08 0.38
CA ARG A 18 7.22 -7.75 -0.15
C ARG A 18 7.59 -6.28 0.05
N LEU A 19 6.62 -5.37 -0.09
CA LEU A 19 6.84 -3.95 0.18
C LEU A 19 7.17 -3.71 1.65
N LEU A 20 6.48 -4.36 2.58
CA LEU A 20 6.77 -4.26 4.01
C LEU A 20 8.20 -4.74 4.33
N GLU A 21 8.60 -5.91 3.81
CA GLU A 21 9.95 -6.46 3.98
C GLU A 21 11.01 -5.49 3.46
N THR A 22 10.79 -4.90 2.29
CA THR A 22 11.78 -3.99 1.68
C THR A 22 11.84 -2.64 2.38
N LEU A 23 10.71 -2.11 2.88
CA LEU A 23 10.69 -0.89 3.70
C LEU A 23 11.45 -1.11 5.02
N ALA A 24 11.27 -2.26 5.66
CA ALA A 24 12.00 -2.60 6.89
C ALA A 24 13.51 -2.77 6.62
N ALA A 25 13.89 -3.43 5.52
CA ALA A 25 15.27 -3.57 5.10
C ALA A 25 15.95 -2.22 4.78
N ALA A 26 15.16 -1.22 4.35
CA ALA A 26 15.59 0.17 4.15
C ALA A 26 15.53 1.02 5.44
N GLU A 27 15.45 0.38 6.61
CA GLU A 27 15.39 1.02 7.92
C GLU A 27 14.28 2.09 8.08
N CYS A 28 13.14 1.86 7.41
CA CYS A 28 11.96 2.72 7.56
C CYS A 28 11.17 2.35 8.82
N GLU A 29 10.69 3.34 9.55
CA GLU A 29 9.62 3.19 10.53
C GLU A 29 8.29 3.04 9.79
N VAL A 30 7.64 1.89 9.90
CA VAL A 30 6.43 1.60 9.12
C VAL A 30 5.21 1.48 10.01
N GLY A 31 4.20 2.32 9.75
CA GLY A 31 2.87 2.16 10.33
C GLY A 31 1.98 1.38 9.39
N VAL A 32 1.49 0.24 9.84
CA VAL A 32 0.59 -0.64 9.07
C VAL A 32 -0.84 -0.49 9.55
N CYS A 33 -1.77 -0.32 8.62
CA CYS A 33 -3.20 -0.38 8.90
C CYS A 33 -3.91 -1.18 7.81
N ALA A 34 -4.61 -2.25 8.19
CA ALA A 34 -5.40 -3.06 7.26
C ALA A 34 -6.90 -2.91 7.54
N SER A 35 -7.70 -2.67 6.50
CA SER A 35 -9.15 -2.74 6.60
C SER A 35 -9.61 -4.19 6.87
N ALA A 36 -10.87 -4.41 7.25
CA ALA A 36 -11.40 -5.76 7.43
C ALA A 36 -11.20 -6.63 6.17
N ALA A 37 -11.60 -6.12 5.01
CA ALA A 37 -11.39 -6.82 3.74
C ALA A 37 -9.89 -6.97 3.38
N GLY A 38 -9.02 -6.05 3.81
CA GLY A 38 -7.57 -6.17 3.65
C GLY A 38 -7.00 -7.34 4.45
N VAL A 39 -7.49 -7.55 5.67
CA VAL A 39 -7.11 -8.71 6.49
C VAL A 39 -7.54 -10.01 5.84
N GLU A 40 -8.76 -10.09 5.29
CA GLU A 40 -9.25 -11.27 4.56
C GLU A 40 -8.39 -11.60 3.34
N VAL A 41 -7.94 -10.57 2.61
CA VAL A 41 -7.03 -10.74 1.46
C VAL A 41 -5.67 -11.27 1.92
N LEU A 42 -5.07 -10.69 2.99
CA LEU A 42 -3.83 -11.19 3.57
C LEU A 42 -3.96 -12.66 4.00
N ALA A 43 -5.05 -12.99 4.74
CA ALA A 43 -5.32 -14.33 5.24
C ALA A 43 -5.44 -15.35 4.10
N THR A 44 -6.18 -15.00 3.05
CA THR A 44 -6.44 -15.89 1.92
C THR A 44 -5.20 -16.06 1.04
N GLU A 45 -4.55 -14.97 0.63
CA GLU A 45 -3.50 -15.03 -0.39
C GLU A 45 -2.13 -15.42 0.17
N LEU A 46 -1.83 -15.09 1.44
CA LEU A 46 -0.54 -15.43 2.05
C LEU A 46 -0.59 -16.73 2.88
N TYR A 47 -1.74 -17.05 3.46
CA TYR A 47 -1.85 -18.16 4.42
C TYR A 47 -2.85 -19.23 4.01
N GLY A 48 -3.63 -19.02 2.95
CA GLY A 48 -4.58 -20.01 2.42
C GLY A 48 -5.83 -20.25 3.29
N ASP A 49 -6.06 -19.46 4.34
CA ASP A 49 -7.22 -19.57 5.22
C ASP A 49 -7.86 -18.22 5.56
N ALA A 50 -8.97 -17.90 4.89
CA ALA A 50 -9.74 -16.67 5.11
C ALA A 50 -10.35 -16.54 6.51
N ARG A 51 -10.35 -17.61 7.31
CA ARG A 51 -10.97 -17.62 8.66
C ARG A 51 -9.98 -17.28 9.77
N LEU A 52 -8.71 -17.05 9.45
CA LEU A 52 -7.72 -16.68 10.46
C LEU A 52 -8.15 -15.39 11.18
N PRO A 53 -8.01 -15.34 12.52
CA PRO A 53 -8.30 -14.14 13.28
C PRO A 53 -7.42 -12.96 12.84
N ARG A 54 -7.99 -11.75 12.85
CA ARG A 54 -7.27 -10.50 12.48
C ARG A 54 -5.89 -10.39 13.12
N ASP A 55 -5.83 -10.59 14.44
CA ASP A 55 -4.59 -10.39 15.20
C ASP A 55 -3.51 -11.40 14.80
N GLU A 56 -3.91 -12.64 14.51
CA GLU A 56 -3.00 -13.68 14.01
C GLU A 56 -2.48 -13.35 12.60
N VAL A 57 -3.36 -12.89 11.70
CA VAL A 57 -2.97 -12.48 10.34
C VAL A 57 -1.97 -11.34 10.40
N LEU A 58 -2.24 -10.32 11.20
CA LEU A 58 -1.38 -9.14 11.30
C LEU A 58 -0.05 -9.46 12.00
N ALA A 59 -0.05 -10.30 13.03
CA ALA A 59 1.18 -10.76 13.68
C ALA A 59 2.09 -11.49 12.68
N ARG A 60 1.57 -12.50 11.96
CA ARG A 60 2.31 -13.22 10.93
C ARG A 60 2.79 -12.32 9.78
N PHE A 61 1.99 -11.33 9.42
CA PHE A 61 2.34 -10.38 8.36
C PHE A 61 3.52 -9.50 8.78
N THR A 62 3.54 -9.01 10.02
CA THR A 62 4.57 -8.10 10.53
C THR A 62 5.85 -8.80 11.01
N GLU A 63 5.81 -10.09 11.34
CA GLU A 63 7.01 -10.90 11.63
C GLU A 63 8.08 -10.79 10.55
N ARG A 64 7.64 -10.56 9.29
CA ARG A 64 8.53 -10.42 8.12
C ARG A 64 9.44 -9.18 8.18
N ALA A 65 9.09 -8.19 9.00
CA ALA A 65 9.73 -6.88 9.01
C ALA A 65 10.33 -6.48 10.38
N GLY A 66 10.22 -7.34 11.39
CA GLY A 66 10.83 -7.12 12.71
C GLY A 66 10.20 -5.96 13.49
N GLU A 67 10.98 -5.35 14.40
CA GLU A 67 10.52 -4.36 15.37
C GLU A 67 10.22 -2.96 14.79
N ALA A 68 10.59 -2.68 13.54
CA ALA A 68 10.39 -1.37 12.91
C ALA A 68 8.93 -1.09 12.51
N VAL A 69 8.02 -2.03 12.78
CA VAL A 69 6.62 -1.99 12.35
C VAL A 69 5.68 -1.81 13.51
N THR A 70 4.77 -0.84 13.39
CA THR A 70 3.65 -0.64 14.33
C THR A 70 2.32 -0.85 13.60
N VAL A 71 1.47 -1.72 14.15
CA VAL A 71 0.12 -1.97 13.62
C VAL A 71 -0.89 -1.04 14.28
N TYR A 72 -1.73 -0.41 13.48
CA TYR A 72 -2.79 0.49 13.94
C TYR A 72 -4.17 -0.09 13.64
N ASP A 73 -5.10 0.10 14.56
CA ASP A 73 -6.50 -0.21 14.32
C ASP A 73 -7.09 0.76 13.26
N PRO A 74 -7.96 0.29 12.36
CA PRO A 74 -8.60 1.16 11.36
C PRO A 74 -9.41 2.34 11.95
N HIS A 75 -9.79 2.27 13.21
CA HIS A 75 -10.54 3.33 13.90
C HIS A 75 -9.68 4.13 14.90
N ASP A 76 -8.37 3.88 14.93
CA ASP A 76 -7.45 4.65 15.77
C ASP A 76 -7.03 5.95 15.08
N TYR A 77 -7.81 7.00 15.30
CA TYR A 77 -7.50 8.34 14.81
C TYR A 77 -6.48 9.10 15.69
N SER A 78 -5.97 8.49 16.78
CA SER A 78 -4.84 9.01 17.55
C SER A 78 -3.48 8.71 16.91
N ALA A 79 -3.45 7.79 15.94
CA ALA A 79 -2.26 7.43 15.19
C ALA A 79 -1.63 8.67 14.51
N PRO A 80 -0.27 8.76 14.45
CA PRO A 80 0.42 9.91 13.87
C PRO A 80 0.04 10.16 12.39
N TYR A 81 -0.36 9.12 11.68
CA TYR A 81 -0.76 9.18 10.27
C TYR A 81 -2.12 9.87 10.04
N ALA A 82 -2.91 10.05 11.10
CA ALA A 82 -4.20 10.75 11.04
C ALA A 82 -4.07 12.28 11.12
N SER A 83 -2.87 12.82 11.36
CA SER A 83 -2.65 14.26 11.52
C SER A 83 -1.56 14.80 10.61
N GLY A 84 -1.81 15.96 10.00
CA GLY A 84 -0.81 16.68 9.21
C GLY A 84 0.35 17.25 10.04
N SER A 85 0.19 17.36 11.36
CA SER A 85 1.26 17.84 12.26
C SER A 85 2.37 16.80 12.48
N ALA A 86 2.10 15.51 12.25
CA ALA A 86 3.12 14.47 12.33
C ALA A 86 3.99 14.48 11.07
N GLN A 87 5.29 14.25 11.27
CA GLN A 87 6.23 14.12 10.15
C GLN A 87 6.13 12.70 9.59
N VAL A 88 5.62 12.57 8.38
CA VAL A 88 5.50 11.30 7.63
C VAL A 88 6.02 11.56 6.22
N ASP A 89 6.98 10.75 5.79
CA ASP A 89 7.71 10.95 4.53
C ASP A 89 6.95 10.40 3.32
N GLY A 90 6.13 9.36 3.53
CA GLY A 90 5.37 8.74 2.45
C GLY A 90 4.19 7.91 2.93
N TYR A 91 3.19 7.81 2.06
CA TYR A 91 1.98 7.02 2.29
C TYR A 91 1.77 6.09 1.10
N VAL A 92 1.52 4.82 1.38
CA VAL A 92 1.21 3.82 0.35
C VAL A 92 -0.08 3.10 0.73
N VAL A 93 -0.96 2.89 -0.22
CA VAL A 93 -2.09 1.96 -0.08
C VAL A 93 -1.88 0.83 -1.07
N CYS A 94 -1.46 -0.32 -0.55
CA CYS A 94 -1.09 -1.50 -1.34
C CYS A 94 -1.57 -2.80 -0.66
N PRO A 95 -2.44 -3.57 -1.30
CA PRO A 95 -3.21 -3.21 -2.47
C PRO A 95 -4.32 -2.19 -2.15
N CYS A 96 -4.75 -1.43 -3.16
CA CYS A 96 -5.82 -0.45 -3.05
C CYS A 96 -7.07 -0.94 -3.78
N SER A 97 -8.18 -1.16 -3.05
CA SER A 97 -9.46 -1.48 -3.67
C SER A 97 -10.08 -0.26 -4.35
N MET A 98 -10.89 -0.48 -5.37
CA MET A 98 -11.59 0.62 -6.04
C MET A 98 -12.61 1.31 -5.13
N ALA A 99 -13.15 0.60 -4.12
CA ALA A 99 -13.98 1.21 -3.09
C ALA A 99 -13.17 2.21 -2.23
N THR A 100 -11.94 1.83 -1.83
CA THR A 100 -11.01 2.72 -1.14
C THR A 100 -10.63 3.92 -2.01
N ALA A 101 -10.24 3.68 -3.26
CA ALA A 101 -9.92 4.75 -4.21
C ALA A 101 -11.10 5.73 -4.40
N GLY A 102 -12.32 5.20 -4.56
CA GLY A 102 -13.53 6.02 -4.67
C GLY A 102 -13.82 6.84 -3.42
N THR A 103 -13.66 6.25 -2.23
CA THR A 103 -13.84 6.96 -0.96
C THR A 103 -12.85 8.12 -0.82
N ILE A 104 -11.56 7.89 -1.08
CA ILE A 104 -10.52 8.93 -1.02
C ILE A 104 -10.79 10.02 -2.08
N ALA A 105 -11.16 9.63 -3.32
CA ALA A 105 -11.49 10.57 -4.40
C ALA A 105 -12.69 11.47 -4.04
N GLY A 106 -13.65 10.94 -3.27
CA GLY A 106 -14.78 11.70 -2.74
C GLY A 106 -14.47 12.52 -1.49
N GLY A 107 -13.27 12.46 -0.94
CA GLY A 107 -12.89 13.13 0.32
C GLY A 107 -13.44 12.42 1.58
N GLY A 108 -13.83 11.14 1.47
CA GLY A 108 -14.34 10.37 2.59
C GLY A 108 -13.24 9.87 3.52
N GLU A 109 -13.53 9.79 4.81
CA GLU A 109 -12.58 9.41 5.88
C GLU A 109 -13.16 8.32 6.79
N ALA A 110 -13.64 7.23 6.20
CA ALA A 110 -14.36 6.17 6.93
C ALA A 110 -13.46 5.32 7.87
N ASN A 111 -12.14 5.38 7.70
CA ASN A 111 -11.15 4.70 8.54
C ASN A 111 -9.78 5.35 8.42
N LEU A 112 -8.80 4.87 9.20
CA LEU A 112 -7.45 5.41 9.23
C LEU A 112 -6.75 5.37 7.85
N VAL A 113 -7.01 4.35 7.00
CA VAL A 113 -6.41 4.31 5.65
C VAL A 113 -6.89 5.48 4.80
N HIS A 114 -8.20 5.76 4.81
CA HIS A 114 -8.77 6.89 4.09
C HIS A 114 -8.28 8.22 4.67
N ARG A 115 -8.27 8.33 6.01
CA ARG A 115 -7.78 9.52 6.71
C ARG A 115 -6.32 9.81 6.39
N ALA A 116 -5.44 8.82 6.47
CA ALA A 116 -4.01 8.95 6.15
C ALA A 116 -3.80 9.41 4.69
N ALA A 117 -4.54 8.84 3.74
CA ALA A 117 -4.49 9.29 2.36
C ALA A 117 -4.99 10.74 2.19
N GLY A 118 -6.07 11.12 2.88
CA GLY A 118 -6.58 12.50 2.91
C GLY A 118 -5.56 13.47 3.50
N VAL A 119 -4.86 13.08 4.58
CA VAL A 119 -3.75 13.85 5.16
C VAL A 119 -2.62 14.02 4.16
N ALA A 120 -2.20 12.94 3.48
CA ALA A 120 -1.16 13.02 2.46
C ALA A 120 -1.49 14.04 1.36
N LEU A 121 -2.71 13.98 0.84
CA LEU A 121 -3.17 14.87 -0.22
C LEU A 121 -3.23 16.34 0.23
N LYS A 122 -3.82 16.64 1.39
CA LYS A 122 -3.96 18.01 1.87
C LYS A 122 -2.64 18.66 2.28
N GLU A 123 -1.65 17.86 2.70
CA GLU A 123 -0.31 18.33 3.06
C GLU A 123 0.67 18.30 1.88
N GLY A 124 0.23 17.88 0.68
CA GLY A 124 1.09 17.75 -0.49
C GLY A 124 2.21 16.71 -0.33
N ARG A 125 1.96 15.67 0.48
CA ARG A 125 2.92 14.59 0.73
C ARG A 125 2.81 13.47 -0.31
N ARG A 126 3.85 12.66 -0.44
CA ARG A 126 3.86 11.51 -1.34
C ARG A 126 2.78 10.51 -0.96
N LEU A 127 1.84 10.27 -1.86
CA LEU A 127 0.81 9.24 -1.74
C LEU A 127 0.88 8.34 -2.96
N VAL A 128 1.15 7.05 -2.74
CA VAL A 128 1.14 6.02 -3.77
C VAL A 128 -0.07 5.12 -3.55
N LEU A 129 -0.93 5.03 -4.54
CA LEU A 129 -2.06 4.11 -4.55
C LEU A 129 -1.76 2.99 -5.55
N VAL A 130 -1.86 1.73 -5.10
CA VAL A 130 -1.61 0.53 -5.90
C VAL A 130 -2.93 -0.18 -6.17
N PRO A 131 -3.78 0.34 -7.09
CA PRO A 131 -5.07 -0.28 -7.39
C PRO A 131 -4.90 -1.59 -8.14
N ARG A 132 -5.78 -2.57 -7.83
CA ARG A 132 -5.94 -3.81 -8.59
C ARG A 132 -7.42 -4.06 -8.83
N GLU A 133 -7.80 -4.03 -10.09
CA GLU A 133 -9.16 -4.27 -10.55
C GLU A 133 -9.17 -4.61 -12.05
N THR A 134 -10.07 -5.51 -12.46
CA THR A 134 -10.30 -5.82 -13.88
C THR A 134 -11.69 -6.44 -14.08
N PRO A 135 -12.51 -5.97 -15.04
CA PRO A 135 -12.33 -4.74 -15.83
C PRO A 135 -12.58 -3.47 -15.00
N LEU A 136 -12.15 -2.33 -15.51
CA LEU A 136 -12.46 -1.02 -14.90
C LEU A 136 -13.76 -0.44 -15.46
N SER A 137 -14.62 0.08 -14.57
CA SER A 137 -15.77 0.90 -14.95
C SER A 137 -15.35 2.35 -15.23
N THR A 138 -16.20 3.10 -15.90
CA THR A 138 -16.01 4.56 -16.09
C THR A 138 -15.82 5.27 -14.75
N ILE A 139 -16.63 4.94 -13.74
CA ILE A 139 -16.51 5.51 -12.39
C ILE A 139 -15.13 5.24 -11.77
N HIS A 140 -14.58 4.03 -11.95
CA HIS A 140 -13.23 3.71 -11.49
C HIS A 140 -12.20 4.61 -12.15
N LEU A 141 -12.26 4.77 -13.46
CA LEU A 141 -11.33 5.61 -14.23
C LEU A 141 -11.42 7.08 -13.83
N GLU A 142 -12.63 7.62 -13.65
CA GLU A 142 -12.87 8.98 -13.19
C GLU A 142 -12.28 9.22 -11.79
N ASN A 143 -12.49 8.29 -10.85
CA ASN A 143 -11.93 8.37 -9.50
C ASN A 143 -10.40 8.33 -9.52
N LEU A 144 -9.79 7.45 -10.31
CA LEU A 144 -8.33 7.38 -10.45
C LEU A 144 -7.77 8.66 -11.07
N LEU A 145 -8.43 9.21 -12.08
CA LEU A 145 -8.05 10.49 -12.69
C LEU A 145 -8.11 11.63 -11.66
N ARG A 146 -9.20 11.72 -10.88
CA ARG A 146 -9.37 12.72 -9.83
C ARG A 146 -8.27 12.63 -8.77
N LEU A 147 -7.93 11.42 -8.33
CA LEU A 147 -6.85 11.17 -7.37
C LEU A 147 -5.49 11.58 -7.95
N ARG A 148 -5.24 11.28 -9.23
CA ARG A 148 -4.01 11.70 -9.91
C ARG A 148 -3.91 13.21 -10.01
N GLN A 149 -4.99 13.91 -10.32
CA GLN A 149 -5.06 15.37 -10.36
C GLN A 149 -4.87 16.00 -8.98
N ALA A 150 -5.31 15.32 -7.91
CA ALA A 150 -5.10 15.74 -6.53
C ALA A 150 -3.66 15.50 -6.02
N GLY A 151 -2.78 14.86 -6.81
CA GLY A 151 -1.37 14.67 -6.50
C GLY A 151 -0.96 13.25 -6.12
N ALA A 152 -1.92 12.30 -6.03
CA ALA A 152 -1.57 10.90 -5.80
C ALA A 152 -0.84 10.29 -6.99
N VAL A 153 0.10 9.39 -6.73
CA VAL A 153 0.66 8.50 -7.74
C VAL A 153 -0.25 7.29 -7.88
N ILE A 154 -0.79 7.06 -9.07
CA ILE A 154 -1.56 5.85 -9.39
C ILE A 154 -0.59 4.84 -10.00
N LEU A 155 -0.20 3.85 -9.21
CA LEU A 155 0.71 2.79 -9.60
C LEU A 155 -0.08 1.50 -9.71
N PHE A 156 -0.65 1.24 -10.88
CA PHE A 156 -1.51 0.08 -11.09
C PHE A 156 -0.75 -1.23 -10.85
N ALA A 157 -1.40 -2.22 -10.20
CA ALA A 157 -0.81 -3.54 -9.94
C ALA A 157 -0.70 -4.35 -11.25
N ALA A 158 0.10 -3.85 -12.17
CA ALA A 158 0.32 -4.38 -13.52
C ALA A 158 1.84 -4.48 -13.79
N PRO A 159 2.48 -5.60 -13.41
CA PRO A 159 3.90 -5.78 -13.61
C PRO A 159 4.26 -5.89 -15.10
N GLY A 160 5.44 -5.40 -15.47
CA GLY A 160 6.00 -5.58 -16.80
C GLY A 160 6.73 -6.93 -16.91
N PHE A 161 6.85 -7.47 -18.13
CA PHE A 161 7.53 -8.75 -18.40
C PHE A 161 8.91 -8.56 -19.05
N TYR A 162 9.26 -7.34 -19.44
CA TYR A 162 10.47 -7.04 -20.25
C TYR A 162 11.78 -7.17 -19.48
N HIS A 163 11.73 -7.31 -18.17
CA HIS A 163 12.93 -7.49 -17.31
C HIS A 163 13.35 -8.95 -17.16
N GLY A 164 12.76 -9.88 -17.92
CA GLY A 164 13.11 -11.29 -17.92
C GLY A 164 12.62 -12.04 -16.68
N ALA A 165 11.44 -11.67 -16.16
CA ALA A 165 10.83 -12.35 -15.01
C ALA A 165 10.67 -13.86 -15.29
N GLU A 166 11.18 -14.71 -14.39
CA GLU A 166 11.10 -16.17 -14.45
C GLU A 166 10.15 -16.74 -13.39
N SER A 167 9.76 -15.90 -12.42
CA SER A 167 8.90 -16.28 -11.30
C SER A 167 7.82 -15.24 -11.02
N ILE A 168 6.84 -15.60 -10.19
CA ILE A 168 5.87 -14.64 -9.66
C ILE A 168 6.55 -13.60 -8.76
N ASP A 169 7.57 -14.01 -8.02
CA ASP A 169 8.33 -13.12 -7.13
C ASP A 169 9.04 -12.02 -7.91
N ASP A 170 9.56 -12.31 -9.11
CA ASP A 170 10.16 -11.29 -9.97
C ASP A 170 9.13 -10.24 -10.43
N LEU A 171 7.88 -10.67 -10.68
CA LEU A 171 6.78 -9.76 -11.02
C LEU A 171 6.36 -8.92 -9.81
N VAL A 172 6.40 -9.50 -8.61
CA VAL A 172 6.15 -8.79 -7.35
C VAL A 172 7.26 -7.75 -7.13
N ASP A 173 8.52 -8.15 -7.26
CA ASP A 173 9.69 -7.28 -7.07
C ASP A 173 9.68 -6.11 -8.06
N PHE A 174 9.25 -6.32 -9.30
CA PHE A 174 9.08 -5.23 -10.28
C PHE A 174 8.13 -4.13 -9.75
N LEU A 175 6.97 -4.52 -9.24
CA LEU A 175 6.00 -3.57 -8.73
C LEU A 175 6.49 -2.87 -7.47
N VAL A 176 7.09 -3.62 -6.55
CA VAL A 176 7.64 -3.10 -5.29
C VAL A 176 8.76 -2.11 -5.56
N ALA A 177 9.68 -2.41 -6.48
CA ALA A 177 10.72 -1.50 -6.93
C ALA A 177 10.14 -0.16 -7.42
N ARG A 178 9.04 -0.20 -8.17
CA ARG A 178 8.34 1.02 -8.63
C ARG A 178 7.70 1.79 -7.47
N CYS A 179 7.16 1.10 -6.46
CA CYS A 179 6.64 1.75 -5.24
C CYS A 179 7.76 2.46 -4.48
N LEU A 180 8.90 1.79 -4.24
CA LEU A 180 10.06 2.37 -3.54
C LEU A 180 10.59 3.61 -4.27
N ALA A 181 10.73 3.54 -5.60
CA ALA A 181 11.16 4.67 -6.40
C ALA A 181 10.22 5.89 -6.27
N GLN A 182 8.89 5.68 -6.18
CA GLN A 182 7.94 6.77 -5.95
C GLN A 182 8.06 7.36 -4.54
N LEU A 183 8.51 6.58 -3.56
CA LEU A 183 8.81 7.05 -2.21
C LEU A 183 10.18 7.74 -2.11
N GLY A 184 11.03 7.62 -3.13
CA GLY A 184 12.41 8.11 -3.12
C GLY A 184 13.33 7.26 -2.26
N ILE A 185 13.04 5.95 -2.19
CA ILE A 185 13.85 4.95 -1.53
C ILE A 185 14.63 4.18 -2.60
N ASP A 186 15.94 4.09 -2.42
CA ASP A 186 16.80 3.32 -3.30
C ASP A 186 16.45 1.83 -3.23
N GLN A 187 16.54 1.15 -4.36
CA GLN A 187 16.20 -0.26 -4.45
C GLN A 187 17.19 -1.02 -5.34
N SER A 188 17.37 -2.31 -5.08
CA SER A 188 18.18 -3.23 -5.86
C SER A 188 17.39 -4.46 -6.35
N LEU A 189 16.06 -4.42 -6.24
CA LEU A 189 15.18 -5.55 -6.62
C LEU A 189 15.18 -5.77 -8.14
N VAL A 190 15.21 -4.69 -8.90
CA VAL A 190 15.18 -4.73 -10.36
C VAL A 190 16.24 -3.78 -10.90
N ARG A 191 16.99 -4.23 -11.92
CA ARG A 191 17.95 -3.39 -12.61
C ARG A 191 17.26 -2.22 -13.31
N GLU A 192 17.92 -1.08 -13.34
CA GLU A 192 17.43 0.06 -14.11
C GLU A 192 17.49 -0.24 -15.61
N TRP A 193 16.56 0.34 -16.36
CA TRP A 193 16.55 0.18 -17.81
C TRP A 193 17.77 0.86 -18.43
N GLY A 194 18.57 0.09 -19.19
CA GLY A 194 19.75 0.59 -19.88
C GLY A 194 21.06 0.53 -19.10
N THR A 195 21.07 -0.16 -17.94
CA THR A 195 22.32 -0.43 -17.14
C THR A 195 22.78 -1.88 -17.29
#